data_1371e44c8bd4ba3e504d26e6cb909fa6
#
_entry.id   1371e44c8bd4ba3e504d26e6cb909fa6
#
_cell.length_a   1.000
_cell.length_b   1.000
_cell.length_c   1.000
_cell.angle_alpha   90.00
_cell.angle_beta   90.00
_cell.angle_gamma   90.00
#
_symmetry.space_group_name_H-M   'P 1'
#
loop_
_entity.id
_entity.type
_entity.pdbx_description
1 polymer ?
#
loop_
_entity_poly.entity_id
_entity_poly.type
_entity_poly.pdbx_seq_one_letter_code
_entity_poly.pdbx_strand_id
1 'polypeptide(L)'
;MENTAWGTVDFIDPDANNDDSAVVFQTIPEVSRAQKKPRKNPAFPSAGHTGNFASETPAKKLRLFPLTGFQEKNRVVLQLGTGDATRALQSAMVAAKDVAAIDINMGCPLKFSTASGAGSALLKKPETVHDILTTLRRNLPAETHVTCKIRLLETMEKTVELARVIEKCGVSAFGVHGRYVGQRPRDPAHWDQIKQVVESVSCPVIANGDVFEYTDFDKLRTETGAAAAMCGRGAMWNQSIFRKEGVIPARDNLNALLEKCFEWNHSLKNTKYLTREILIKSTGLENEEGWALNKTKSPADVAGVFNIQATIIGRKRVSNLKRPCEDPVENDENIKVKALAEQ
;
A
#
# COMPACT_ATOMS: atom_id res chain seq x y z
N MET A 1 16.62 -15.69 -1.45
CA MET A 1 16.61 -14.21 -1.51
C MET A 1 15.17 -13.77 -1.71
N GLU A 2 14.54 -13.34 -0.63
CA GLU A 2 13.12 -12.96 -0.63
C GLU A 2 13.00 -11.53 -1.11
N ASN A 3 12.54 -11.37 -2.37
CA ASN A 3 12.18 -10.07 -2.92
C ASN A 3 10.84 -9.61 -2.32
N THR A 4 10.89 -8.83 -1.27
CA THR A 4 9.75 -8.04 -0.83
C THR A 4 9.68 -6.79 -1.69
N ALA A 5 8.91 -6.83 -2.77
CA ALA A 5 8.63 -5.65 -3.58
C ALA A 5 7.67 -4.72 -2.83
N TRP A 6 8.17 -3.58 -2.44
CA TRP A 6 7.40 -2.47 -1.89
C TRP A 6 7.08 -1.51 -3.05
N GLY A 7 5.84 -1.14 -3.20
CA GLY A 7 5.45 -0.10 -4.15
C GLY A 7 4.91 1.10 -3.38
N THR A 8 5.56 2.23 -3.50
CA THR A 8 4.96 3.53 -3.22
C THR A 8 4.24 3.95 -4.48
N VAL A 9 3.02 4.42 -4.38
CA VAL A 9 2.24 4.82 -5.53
C VAL A 9 1.56 6.14 -5.23
N ASP A 10 1.76 7.11 -6.11
CA ASP A 10 1.20 8.44 -5.98
C ASP A 10 0.07 8.67 -6.98
N PHE A 11 -0.97 9.35 -6.56
CA PHE A 11 -2.03 9.86 -7.43
C PHE A 11 -1.77 11.32 -7.76
N ILE A 12 -1.89 11.68 -9.03
CA ILE A 12 -1.91 13.07 -9.45
C ILE A 12 -3.32 13.36 -9.93
N ASP A 13 -3.95 14.37 -9.35
CA ASP A 13 -5.13 15.02 -9.88
C ASP A 13 -4.68 16.21 -10.74
N PRO A 14 -4.87 16.18 -12.07
CA PRO A 14 -4.39 17.25 -12.96
C PRO A 14 -5.27 18.49 -12.92
N ASP A 15 -6.48 18.43 -12.37
CA ASP A 15 -7.42 19.55 -12.30
C ASP A 15 -7.32 20.31 -10.97
N ALA A 16 -6.53 19.82 -10.01
CA ALA A 16 -6.25 20.55 -8.80
C ALA A 16 -5.33 21.75 -9.10
N ASN A 17 -5.94 22.90 -9.31
CA ASN A 17 -5.24 24.18 -9.34
C ASN A 17 -4.34 24.31 -8.12
N ASN A 18 -3.02 24.23 -8.34
CA ASN A 18 -1.97 24.68 -7.44
C ASN A 18 -2.09 24.23 -5.98
N ASP A 19 -2.16 22.92 -5.70
CA ASP A 19 -1.67 22.45 -4.41
C ASP A 19 -1.28 20.97 -4.49
N ASP A 20 -0.12 20.64 -3.92
CA ASP A 20 0.57 19.35 -3.88
C ASP A 20 -0.30 18.14 -3.48
N SER A 21 -1.24 17.71 -4.32
CA SER A 21 -2.14 16.59 -4.04
C SER A 21 -1.61 15.25 -4.56
N ALA A 22 -0.35 14.93 -4.28
CA ALA A 22 0.16 13.59 -4.44
C ALA A 22 -0.36 12.68 -3.31
N VAL A 23 -1.08 11.60 -3.66
CA VAL A 23 -1.54 10.60 -2.70
C VAL A 23 -0.55 9.43 -2.71
N VAL A 24 0.09 9.15 -1.58
CA VAL A 24 1.08 8.10 -1.43
C VAL A 24 0.45 6.82 -0.91
N PHE A 25 0.57 5.72 -1.67
CA PHE A 25 0.18 4.40 -1.19
C PHE A 25 1.31 3.74 -0.41
N GLN A 26 1.02 3.36 0.81
CA GLN A 26 1.94 2.62 1.65
C GLN A 26 1.42 1.20 1.90
N THR A 27 2.17 0.18 1.45
CA THR A 27 1.82 -1.22 1.70
C THR A 27 2.47 -1.69 3.00
N ILE A 28 1.68 -2.20 3.94
CA ILE A 28 2.17 -2.82 5.17
C ILE A 28 2.18 -4.34 4.99
N PRO A 29 3.35 -5.00 4.98
CA PRO A 29 3.45 -6.45 4.80
C PRO A 29 3.25 -7.26 6.06
N GLU A 30 3.08 -6.65 7.23
CA GLU A 30 3.14 -7.37 8.52
C GLU A 30 1.86 -8.10 8.93
N VAL A 31 0.74 -7.91 8.25
CA VAL A 31 -0.50 -8.64 8.57
C VAL A 31 -0.38 -10.13 8.24
N SER A 32 0.58 -10.53 7.38
CA SER A 32 0.78 -11.93 6.98
C SER A 32 1.81 -12.70 7.83
N ARG A 33 2.55 -12.07 8.75
CA ARG A 33 3.61 -12.72 9.55
C ARG A 33 3.13 -13.42 10.82
N ALA A 34 1.84 -13.44 11.11
CA ALA A 34 1.31 -14.13 12.30
C ALA A 34 1.26 -15.66 12.20
N GLN A 35 1.68 -16.27 11.08
CA GLN A 35 1.78 -17.72 10.94
C GLN A 35 3.22 -18.18 10.85
N LYS A 36 3.90 -18.27 12.00
CA LYS A 36 5.07 -19.13 12.13
C LYS A 36 4.59 -20.60 12.00
N LYS A 37 5.27 -21.36 11.13
CA LYS A 37 5.08 -22.80 10.93
C LYS A 37 4.88 -23.50 12.27
N PRO A 38 3.89 -24.41 12.41
CA PRO A 38 3.80 -25.28 13.57
C PRO A 38 5.03 -26.19 13.58
N ARG A 39 5.78 -26.18 14.68
CA ARG A 39 6.75 -27.22 14.97
C ARG A 39 5.96 -28.55 15.06
N LYS A 40 6.43 -29.58 14.37
CA LYS A 40 5.92 -30.94 14.52
C LYS A 40 6.02 -31.33 16.00
N ASN A 41 4.88 -31.44 16.68
CA ASN A 41 4.78 -32.09 17.96
C ASN A 41 4.00 -33.40 17.79
N PRO A 42 4.35 -34.46 18.54
CA PRO A 42 3.77 -35.78 18.38
C PRO A 42 2.34 -35.83 18.91
N ALA A 43 1.63 -36.84 18.41
CA ALA A 43 0.24 -37.19 18.63
C ALA A 43 -0.35 -36.83 20.00
N PHE A 44 -1.51 -36.15 20.00
CA PHE A 44 -2.39 -36.05 21.15
C PHE A 44 -3.65 -36.90 20.93
N PRO A 45 -4.11 -37.63 21.97
CA PRO A 45 -5.35 -38.40 21.91
C PRO A 45 -6.58 -37.51 22.04
N SER A 46 -7.64 -37.94 21.40
CA SER A 46 -8.97 -37.34 21.43
C SER A 46 -9.61 -37.42 22.82
N ALA A 47 -9.97 -36.26 23.39
CA ALA A 47 -11.02 -36.18 24.41
C ALA A 47 -11.60 -34.76 24.44
N GLY A 48 -12.94 -34.67 24.39
CA GLY A 48 -13.67 -33.44 24.37
C GLY A 48 -13.52 -32.59 25.63
N HIS A 49 -13.45 -31.30 25.44
CA HIS A 49 -13.81 -30.30 26.47
C HIS A 49 -14.25 -29.00 25.79
N THR A 50 -15.46 -28.63 26.06
CA THR A 50 -15.97 -27.27 25.89
C THR A 50 -15.22 -26.37 26.86
N GLY A 51 -14.34 -25.53 26.37
CA GLY A 51 -13.58 -24.59 27.16
C GLY A 51 -13.52 -23.22 26.48
N ASN A 52 -14.01 -22.22 27.19
CA ASN A 52 -13.93 -20.81 26.85
C ASN A 52 -12.48 -20.43 26.50
N PHE A 53 -12.23 -20.08 25.25
CA PHE A 53 -10.98 -19.45 24.84
C PHE A 53 -11.14 -17.93 24.85
N ALA A 54 -11.03 -17.34 26.04
CA ALA A 54 -10.56 -15.99 26.19
C ALA A 54 -9.03 -16.07 26.37
N SER A 55 -8.25 -16.10 25.29
CA SER A 55 -6.82 -15.85 25.36
C SER A 55 -6.57 -14.44 24.84
N GLU A 56 -6.47 -13.51 25.77
CA GLU A 56 -5.89 -12.20 25.57
C GLU A 56 -4.40 -12.36 25.19
N THR A 57 -4.15 -12.46 23.89
CA THR A 57 -2.83 -12.11 23.37
C THR A 57 -2.80 -10.59 23.26
N PRO A 58 -1.88 -9.88 23.96
CA PRO A 58 -1.79 -8.44 23.84
C PRO A 58 -1.57 -8.11 22.36
N ALA A 59 -2.47 -7.31 21.80
CA ALA A 59 -2.35 -6.78 20.45
C ALA A 59 -0.96 -6.16 20.32
N LYS A 60 -0.05 -6.79 19.57
CA LYS A 60 1.22 -6.19 19.23
C LYS A 60 0.90 -4.85 18.61
N LYS A 61 1.26 -3.77 19.31
CA LYS A 61 1.12 -2.40 18.84
C LYS A 61 1.58 -2.34 17.39
N LEU A 62 0.63 -2.24 16.46
CA LEU A 62 0.92 -1.98 15.07
C LEU A 62 1.68 -0.66 15.05
N ARG A 63 2.99 -0.70 14.81
CA ARG A 63 3.74 0.51 14.54
C ARG A 63 3.42 0.90 13.11
N LEU A 64 2.29 1.58 12.94
CA LEU A 64 2.11 2.47 11.81
C LEU A 64 3.32 3.40 11.83
N PHE A 65 3.95 3.61 10.70
CA PHE A 65 4.94 4.68 10.56
C PHE A 65 4.35 5.94 11.21
N PRO A 66 5.16 6.77 11.87
CA PRO A 66 4.67 8.01 12.41
C PRO A 66 4.18 8.84 11.21
N LEU A 67 2.90 8.65 10.87
CA LEU A 67 2.18 9.59 10.03
C LEU A 67 2.25 10.89 10.81
N THR A 68 2.88 11.90 10.23
CA THR A 68 2.95 13.23 10.83
C THR A 68 1.56 13.83 10.74
N GLY A 69 0.77 13.47 11.69
CA GLY A 69 -0.65 13.53 11.92
C GLY A 69 -1.51 14.47 11.09
N PHE A 70 -1.09 15.67 10.75
CA PHE A 70 -1.95 16.63 10.06
C PHE A 70 -1.63 16.82 8.57
N GLN A 71 -0.38 16.66 8.17
CA GLN A 71 0.03 16.98 6.79
C GLN A 71 -0.29 15.86 5.79
N GLU A 72 -0.39 14.61 6.24
CA GLU A 72 -0.55 13.44 5.38
C GLU A 72 -1.96 12.83 5.43
N LYS A 73 -2.79 13.19 6.41
CA LYS A 73 -4.12 12.59 6.63
C LYS A 73 -4.97 12.54 5.35
N ASN A 74 -4.93 13.59 4.54
CA ASN A 74 -5.73 13.72 3.32
C ASN A 74 -4.96 13.28 2.06
N ARG A 75 -3.74 12.75 2.20
CA ARG A 75 -2.85 12.43 1.08
C ARG A 75 -2.37 10.97 1.08
N VAL A 76 -2.48 10.27 2.20
CA VAL A 76 -1.99 8.89 2.32
C VAL A 76 -3.13 7.90 2.20
N VAL A 77 -2.94 6.90 1.35
CA VAL A 77 -3.82 5.74 1.24
C VAL A 77 -3.12 4.54 1.86
N LEU A 78 -3.76 3.90 2.85
CA LEU A 78 -3.25 2.68 3.46
C LEU A 78 -3.72 1.46 2.67
N GLN A 79 -2.78 0.71 2.10
CA GLN A 79 -3.10 -0.54 1.42
C GLN A 79 -3.01 -1.75 2.38
N LEU A 80 -4.06 -2.55 2.41
CA LEU A 80 -4.17 -3.79 3.19
C LEU A 80 -4.09 -5.02 2.28
N GLY A 81 -3.34 -6.03 2.72
CA GLY A 81 -3.27 -7.34 2.07
C GLY A 81 -3.98 -8.39 2.90
N THR A 82 -5.22 -8.73 2.58
CA THR A 82 -6.03 -9.72 3.29
C THR A 82 -7.01 -10.42 2.34
N GLY A 83 -7.39 -11.65 2.69
CA GLY A 83 -8.49 -12.40 2.06
C GLY A 83 -9.70 -12.57 2.98
N ASP A 84 -9.83 -11.76 4.06
CA ASP A 84 -10.83 -11.91 5.10
C ASP A 84 -11.43 -10.55 5.46
N ALA A 85 -12.75 -10.43 5.41
CA ALA A 85 -13.47 -9.17 5.61
C ALA A 85 -13.37 -8.66 7.05
N THR A 86 -13.42 -9.55 8.04
CA THR A 86 -13.32 -9.18 9.45
C THR A 86 -11.95 -8.60 9.78
N ARG A 87 -10.89 -9.24 9.29
CA ARG A 87 -9.51 -8.76 9.46
C ARG A 87 -9.27 -7.45 8.71
N ALA A 88 -9.85 -7.32 7.51
CA ALA A 88 -9.82 -6.06 6.76
C ALA A 88 -10.40 -4.92 7.60
N LEU A 89 -11.60 -5.10 8.15
CA LEU A 89 -12.27 -4.10 8.97
C LEU A 89 -11.49 -3.77 10.24
N GLN A 90 -11.05 -4.78 11.00
CA GLN A 90 -10.28 -4.56 12.22
C GLN A 90 -9.01 -3.73 11.96
N SER A 91 -8.29 -4.04 10.87
CA SER A 91 -7.08 -3.29 10.49
C SER A 91 -7.42 -1.88 10.01
N ALA A 92 -8.47 -1.73 9.22
CA ALA A 92 -8.89 -0.45 8.68
C ALA A 92 -9.34 0.52 9.79
N MET A 93 -10.12 0.06 10.76
CA MET A 93 -10.58 0.89 11.89
C MET A 93 -9.44 1.49 12.71
N VAL A 94 -8.32 0.80 12.83
CA VAL A 94 -7.13 1.32 13.53
C VAL A 94 -6.54 2.54 12.82
N ALA A 95 -6.60 2.55 11.49
CA ALA A 95 -5.90 3.55 10.67
C ALA A 95 -6.83 4.59 10.03
N ALA A 96 -8.12 4.34 9.92
CA ALA A 96 -9.07 5.16 9.15
C ALA A 96 -9.03 6.66 9.49
N LYS A 97 -8.80 7.00 10.77
CA LYS A 97 -8.70 8.40 11.21
C LYS A 97 -7.43 9.12 10.76
N ASP A 98 -6.40 8.37 10.37
CA ASP A 98 -5.06 8.88 10.09
C ASP A 98 -4.72 8.87 8.59
N VAL A 99 -5.65 8.41 7.72
CA VAL A 99 -5.42 8.26 6.27
C VAL A 99 -6.60 8.76 5.44
N ALA A 100 -6.35 9.10 4.18
CA ALA A 100 -7.38 9.54 3.24
C ALA A 100 -8.28 8.37 2.78
N ALA A 101 -7.68 7.20 2.59
CA ALA A 101 -8.40 6.03 2.10
C ALA A 101 -7.79 4.73 2.63
N ILE A 102 -8.62 3.69 2.60
CA ILE A 102 -8.19 2.29 2.78
C ILE A 102 -8.27 1.61 1.42
N ASP A 103 -7.16 1.02 0.98
CA ASP A 103 -7.08 0.28 -0.27
C ASP A 103 -6.88 -1.22 -0.01
N ILE A 104 -7.53 -2.06 -0.81
CA ILE A 104 -7.36 -3.52 -0.73
C ILE A 104 -6.50 -4.01 -1.90
N ASN A 105 -5.37 -4.63 -1.56
CA ASN A 105 -4.50 -5.23 -2.56
C ASN A 105 -5.12 -6.51 -3.14
N MET A 106 -5.50 -6.45 -4.41
CA MET A 106 -6.04 -7.58 -5.17
C MET A 106 -5.17 -7.94 -6.39
N GLY A 107 -3.96 -7.36 -6.48
CA GLY A 107 -3.10 -7.53 -7.65
C GLY A 107 -1.74 -8.19 -7.41
N CYS A 108 -1.31 -8.37 -6.15
CA CYS A 108 0.01 -8.95 -5.84
C CYS A 108 0.05 -10.45 -6.16
N PRO A 109 0.93 -10.91 -7.09
CA PRO A 109 0.98 -12.32 -7.47
C PRO A 109 1.95 -13.15 -6.62
N LEU A 110 2.62 -12.54 -5.63
CA LEU A 110 3.67 -13.20 -4.85
C LEU A 110 3.09 -14.19 -3.84
N LYS A 111 3.78 -15.32 -3.63
CA LYS A 111 3.32 -16.43 -2.77
C LYS A 111 2.99 -16.00 -1.34
N PHE A 112 3.74 -15.05 -0.77
CA PHE A 112 3.46 -14.58 0.59
C PHE A 112 2.08 -13.91 0.71
N SER A 113 1.60 -13.28 -0.37
CA SER A 113 0.28 -12.65 -0.44
C SER A 113 -0.81 -13.68 -0.80
N THR A 114 -0.59 -14.45 -1.87
CA THR A 114 -1.60 -15.38 -2.37
C THR A 114 -1.84 -16.59 -1.47
N ALA A 115 -0.82 -17.03 -0.71
CA ALA A 115 -0.95 -18.13 0.24
C ALA A 115 -1.89 -17.83 1.42
N SER A 116 -2.10 -16.54 1.74
CA SER A 116 -3.06 -16.09 2.75
C SER A 116 -4.45 -15.77 2.17
N GLY A 117 -4.67 -16.07 0.88
CA GLY A 117 -5.91 -15.71 0.18
C GLY A 117 -6.00 -14.25 -0.25
N ALA A 118 -4.95 -13.46 -0.04
CA ALA A 118 -4.86 -12.03 -0.42
C ALA A 118 -4.28 -11.83 -1.82
N GLY A 119 -4.14 -10.57 -2.22
CA GLY A 119 -3.53 -10.21 -3.49
C GLY A 119 -4.29 -10.80 -4.69
N SER A 120 -3.56 -11.30 -5.68
CA SER A 120 -4.18 -11.82 -6.90
C SER A 120 -5.02 -13.10 -6.70
N ALA A 121 -4.96 -13.75 -5.53
CA ALA A 121 -5.87 -14.85 -5.20
C ALA A 121 -7.33 -14.39 -5.10
N LEU A 122 -7.58 -13.12 -4.78
CA LEU A 122 -8.92 -12.53 -4.73
C LEU A 122 -9.55 -12.37 -6.11
N LEU A 123 -8.77 -12.22 -7.17
CA LEU A 123 -9.28 -12.01 -8.53
C LEU A 123 -10.18 -13.16 -9.03
N LYS A 124 -10.03 -14.35 -8.44
CA LYS A 124 -10.82 -15.56 -8.74
C LYS A 124 -11.94 -15.81 -7.74
N LYS A 125 -12.21 -14.87 -6.84
CA LYS A 125 -13.18 -15.02 -5.74
C LYS A 125 -14.04 -13.75 -5.60
N PRO A 126 -14.90 -13.48 -6.58
CA PRO A 126 -15.71 -12.26 -6.58
C PRO A 126 -16.61 -12.12 -5.35
N GLU A 127 -17.07 -13.24 -4.75
CA GLU A 127 -17.86 -13.24 -3.51
C GLU A 127 -17.02 -12.71 -2.33
N THR A 128 -15.76 -13.15 -2.22
CA THR A 128 -14.85 -12.66 -1.18
C THR A 128 -14.50 -11.18 -1.38
N VAL A 129 -14.32 -10.76 -2.65
CA VAL A 129 -14.11 -9.35 -3.00
C VAL A 129 -15.30 -8.51 -2.55
N HIS A 130 -16.51 -8.96 -2.90
CA HIS A 130 -17.76 -8.29 -2.50
C HIS A 130 -17.88 -8.20 -0.98
N ASP A 131 -17.63 -9.28 -0.25
CA ASP A 131 -17.72 -9.32 1.21
C ASP A 131 -16.74 -8.33 1.86
N ILE A 132 -15.46 -8.34 1.46
CA ILE A 132 -14.45 -7.42 1.99
C ILE A 132 -14.85 -5.96 1.74
N LEU A 133 -15.17 -5.60 0.49
CA LEU A 133 -15.42 -4.21 0.12
C LEU A 133 -16.70 -3.67 0.75
N THR A 134 -17.79 -4.47 0.75
CA THR A 134 -19.06 -4.05 1.37
C THR A 134 -18.95 -3.96 2.89
N THR A 135 -18.19 -4.86 3.53
CA THR A 135 -17.95 -4.79 4.98
C THR A 135 -17.21 -3.50 5.33
N LEU A 136 -16.18 -3.12 4.58
CA LEU A 136 -15.47 -1.86 4.80
C LEU A 136 -16.40 -0.65 4.57
N ARG A 137 -17.13 -0.61 3.46
CA ARG A 137 -18.01 0.53 3.13
C ARG A 137 -19.14 0.75 4.15
N ARG A 138 -19.64 -0.32 4.74
CA ARG A 138 -20.73 -0.24 5.73
C ARG A 138 -20.28 0.16 7.13
N ASN A 139 -19.03 -0.13 7.48
CA ASN A 139 -18.56 -0.03 8.87
C ASN A 139 -17.47 1.04 9.08
N LEU A 140 -16.85 1.58 8.03
CA LEU A 140 -15.93 2.70 8.15
C LEU A 140 -16.71 4.03 8.14
N PRO A 141 -16.16 5.10 8.74
CA PRO A 141 -16.70 6.44 8.65
C PRO A 141 -16.97 6.86 7.20
N ALA A 142 -18.02 7.64 6.97
CA ALA A 142 -18.46 8.04 5.62
C ALA A 142 -17.36 8.80 4.84
N GLU A 143 -16.54 9.56 5.56
CA GLU A 143 -15.41 10.32 5.04
C GLU A 143 -14.19 9.45 4.68
N THR A 144 -14.13 8.19 5.14
CA THR A 144 -13.05 7.29 4.80
C THR A 144 -13.34 6.64 3.44
N HIS A 145 -12.54 6.99 2.43
CA HIS A 145 -12.67 6.35 1.13
C HIS A 145 -12.21 4.89 1.17
N VAL A 146 -12.88 4.04 0.41
CA VAL A 146 -12.48 2.64 0.20
C VAL A 146 -12.15 2.47 -1.27
N THR A 147 -10.97 1.94 -1.55
CA THR A 147 -10.48 1.61 -2.88
C THR A 147 -9.95 0.19 -2.92
N CYS A 148 -9.67 -0.32 -4.11
CA CYS A 148 -8.92 -1.56 -4.30
C CYS A 148 -8.10 -1.49 -5.56
N LYS A 149 -7.10 -2.37 -5.70
CA LYS A 149 -6.27 -2.42 -6.90
C LYS A 149 -6.19 -3.84 -7.45
N ILE A 150 -6.58 -4.00 -8.73
CA ILE A 150 -6.60 -5.27 -9.45
C ILE A 150 -5.52 -5.34 -10.54
N ARG A 151 -5.38 -6.53 -11.11
CA ARG A 151 -4.72 -6.79 -12.42
C ARG A 151 -5.74 -7.31 -13.40
N LEU A 152 -5.37 -7.35 -14.68
CA LEU A 152 -6.15 -8.02 -15.71
C LEU A 152 -6.24 -9.53 -15.42
N LEU A 153 -7.41 -10.10 -15.63
CA LEU A 153 -7.68 -11.53 -15.53
C LEU A 153 -7.38 -12.21 -16.90
N GLU A 154 -7.55 -13.50 -16.94
CA GLU A 154 -7.21 -14.31 -18.14
C GLU A 154 -7.96 -13.85 -19.40
N THR A 155 -9.17 -13.31 -19.22
CA THR A 155 -9.95 -12.72 -20.33
C THR A 155 -10.54 -11.36 -19.92
N MET A 156 -10.86 -10.55 -20.92
CA MET A 156 -11.44 -9.22 -20.67
C MET A 156 -12.85 -9.32 -20.09
N GLU A 157 -13.64 -10.32 -20.50
CA GLU A 157 -14.98 -10.56 -19.98
C GLU A 157 -14.92 -10.75 -18.45
N LYS A 158 -14.01 -11.61 -17.97
CA LYS A 158 -13.81 -11.82 -16.53
C LYS A 158 -13.32 -10.56 -15.80
N THR A 159 -12.46 -9.78 -16.46
CA THR A 159 -11.97 -8.52 -15.89
C THR A 159 -13.10 -7.53 -15.71
N VAL A 160 -13.95 -7.38 -16.73
CA VAL A 160 -15.13 -6.50 -16.71
C VAL A 160 -16.17 -6.98 -15.71
N GLU A 161 -16.43 -8.29 -15.63
CA GLU A 161 -17.34 -8.86 -14.62
C GLU A 161 -16.87 -8.52 -13.20
N LEU A 162 -15.58 -8.69 -12.91
CA LEU A 162 -15.02 -8.33 -11.61
C LEU A 162 -15.08 -6.82 -11.36
N ALA A 163 -14.79 -5.99 -12.37
CA ALA A 163 -14.89 -4.53 -12.25
C ALA A 163 -16.31 -4.08 -11.88
N ARG A 164 -17.33 -4.69 -12.48
CA ARG A 164 -18.74 -4.43 -12.15
C ARG A 164 -19.13 -4.91 -10.74
N VAL A 165 -18.55 -6.01 -10.26
CA VAL A 165 -18.73 -6.44 -8.87
C VAL A 165 -18.12 -5.41 -7.92
N ILE A 166 -16.90 -4.93 -8.19
CA ILE A 166 -16.22 -3.89 -7.41
C ILE A 166 -17.05 -2.60 -7.37
N GLU A 167 -17.53 -2.12 -8.52
CA GLU A 167 -18.38 -0.93 -8.63
C GLU A 167 -19.62 -1.06 -7.74
N LYS A 168 -20.32 -2.19 -7.79
CA LYS A 168 -21.52 -2.45 -6.98
C LYS A 168 -21.25 -2.46 -5.48
N CYS A 169 -20.02 -2.65 -5.03
CA CYS A 169 -19.65 -2.55 -3.62
C CYS A 169 -19.59 -1.10 -3.12
N GLY A 170 -19.71 -0.09 -4.00
CA GLY A 170 -19.71 1.32 -3.64
C GLY A 170 -18.32 1.84 -3.25
N VAL A 171 -17.26 1.34 -3.87
CA VAL A 171 -15.91 1.89 -3.72
C VAL A 171 -15.82 3.29 -4.32
N SER A 172 -14.94 4.14 -3.77
CA SER A 172 -14.75 5.51 -4.26
C SER A 172 -14.02 5.56 -5.59
N ALA A 173 -13.13 4.60 -5.81
CA ALA A 173 -12.37 4.38 -7.04
C ALA A 173 -11.71 3.00 -6.98
N PHE A 174 -11.18 2.50 -8.10
CA PHE A 174 -10.30 1.34 -8.08
C PHE A 174 -9.17 1.42 -9.11
N GLY A 175 -8.01 0.86 -8.75
CA GLY A 175 -6.84 0.83 -9.61
C GLY A 175 -6.83 -0.39 -10.53
N VAL A 176 -6.46 -0.22 -11.80
CA VAL A 176 -6.26 -1.30 -12.76
C VAL A 176 -4.83 -1.29 -13.27
N HIS A 177 -4.06 -2.34 -12.96
CA HIS A 177 -2.75 -2.55 -13.56
C HIS A 177 -2.93 -3.27 -14.90
N GLY A 178 -2.50 -2.64 -15.99
CA GLY A 178 -2.63 -3.16 -17.36
C GLY A 178 -1.79 -4.40 -17.68
N ARG A 179 -1.52 -5.25 -16.70
CA ARG A 179 -0.82 -6.53 -16.87
C ARG A 179 -1.63 -7.68 -16.27
N TYR A 180 -1.56 -8.83 -16.93
CA TYR A 180 -2.07 -10.09 -16.38
C TYR A 180 -1.27 -10.54 -15.17
N VAL A 181 -1.85 -11.40 -14.33
CA VAL A 181 -1.22 -11.90 -13.10
C VAL A 181 0.14 -12.56 -13.37
N GLY A 182 0.26 -13.31 -14.47
CA GLY A 182 1.50 -14.01 -14.85
C GLY A 182 2.59 -13.12 -15.43
N GLN A 183 2.25 -11.91 -15.91
CA GLN A 183 3.19 -11.00 -16.55
C GLN A 183 4.15 -10.34 -15.56
N ARG A 184 5.35 -10.04 -16.06
CA ARG A 184 6.48 -9.47 -15.30
C ARG A 184 6.73 -8.01 -15.75
N PRO A 185 7.61 -7.27 -15.05
CA PRO A 185 7.95 -5.89 -15.41
C PRO A 185 8.44 -5.69 -16.85
N ARG A 186 9.00 -6.72 -17.48
CA ARG A 186 9.48 -6.68 -18.87
C ARG A 186 8.35 -6.73 -19.91
N ASP A 187 7.21 -7.28 -19.52
CA ASP A 187 6.05 -7.36 -20.40
C ASP A 187 5.35 -5.98 -20.43
N PRO A 188 4.90 -5.45 -21.58
CA PRO A 188 4.23 -4.15 -21.63
C PRO A 188 2.89 -4.17 -20.90
N ALA A 189 2.46 -3.02 -20.41
CA ALA A 189 1.11 -2.84 -19.89
C ALA A 189 0.13 -2.63 -21.04
N HIS A 190 -1.02 -3.29 -20.99
CA HIS A 190 -2.08 -3.21 -22.01
C HIS A 190 -3.03 -2.04 -21.69
N TRP A 191 -2.71 -0.85 -22.17
CA TRP A 191 -3.52 0.35 -21.93
C TRP A 191 -4.87 0.28 -22.64
N ASP A 192 -4.93 -0.36 -23.81
CA ASP A 192 -6.16 -0.66 -24.53
C ASP A 192 -7.17 -1.49 -23.73
N GLN A 193 -6.67 -2.40 -22.90
CA GLN A 193 -7.50 -3.21 -22.00
C GLN A 193 -7.94 -2.44 -20.76
N ILE A 194 -7.10 -1.53 -20.25
CA ILE A 194 -7.55 -0.59 -19.20
C ILE A 194 -8.71 0.26 -19.72
N LYS A 195 -8.63 0.76 -20.97
CA LYS A 195 -9.71 1.50 -21.61
C LYS A 195 -11.03 0.73 -21.61
N GLN A 196 -11.00 -0.55 -21.98
CA GLN A 196 -12.19 -1.41 -21.95
C GLN A 196 -12.81 -1.52 -20.55
N VAL A 197 -11.98 -1.59 -19.50
CA VAL A 197 -12.47 -1.57 -18.13
C VAL A 197 -13.12 -0.22 -17.81
N VAL A 198 -12.45 0.90 -18.15
CA VAL A 198 -12.98 2.25 -17.93
C VAL A 198 -14.36 2.42 -18.59
N GLU A 199 -14.50 1.99 -19.84
CA GLU A 199 -15.75 2.07 -20.60
C GLU A 199 -16.88 1.18 -20.04
N SER A 200 -16.54 0.18 -19.21
CA SER A 200 -17.50 -0.80 -18.69
C SER A 200 -18.13 -0.45 -17.33
N VAL A 201 -17.64 0.60 -16.65
CA VAL A 201 -18.06 1.03 -15.30
C VAL A 201 -18.24 2.53 -15.25
N SER A 202 -19.00 3.01 -14.27
CA SER A 202 -19.17 4.44 -13.96
C SER A 202 -18.27 4.90 -12.81
N CYS A 203 -17.78 3.93 -12.00
CA CYS A 203 -16.87 4.21 -10.91
C CYS A 203 -15.51 4.70 -11.45
N PRO A 204 -14.90 5.75 -10.84
CA PRO A 204 -13.59 6.23 -11.26
C PRO A 204 -12.52 5.12 -11.28
N VAL A 205 -11.80 5.01 -12.39
CA VAL A 205 -10.70 4.06 -12.56
C VAL A 205 -9.38 4.80 -12.54
N ILE A 206 -8.40 4.21 -11.85
CA ILE A 206 -7.02 4.68 -11.78
C ILE A 206 -6.18 3.75 -12.64
N ALA A 207 -5.68 4.25 -13.77
CA ALA A 207 -4.85 3.47 -14.68
C ALA A 207 -3.43 3.32 -14.16
N ASN A 208 -2.88 2.11 -14.22
CA ASN A 208 -1.52 1.82 -13.78
C ASN A 208 -0.77 0.94 -14.77
N GLY A 209 0.48 1.27 -15.00
CA GLY A 209 1.43 0.48 -15.79
C GLY A 209 2.22 1.34 -16.76
N ASP A 210 3.55 1.21 -16.69
CA ASP A 210 4.54 1.81 -17.60
C ASP A 210 4.50 3.35 -17.68
N VAL A 211 4.33 3.98 -16.54
CA VAL A 211 4.52 5.42 -16.34
C VAL A 211 5.95 5.64 -15.85
N PHE A 212 6.78 6.30 -16.67
CA PHE A 212 8.22 6.54 -16.41
C PHE A 212 8.64 7.99 -16.57
N GLU A 213 7.78 8.84 -17.13
CA GLU A 213 7.97 10.26 -17.31
C GLU A 213 6.71 11.02 -16.92
N TYR A 214 6.84 12.32 -16.64
CA TYR A 214 5.68 13.16 -16.28
C TYR A 214 4.61 13.14 -17.37
N THR A 215 5.02 13.20 -18.62
CA THR A 215 4.10 13.17 -19.79
C THR A 215 3.33 11.87 -19.93
N ASP A 216 3.82 10.76 -19.36
CA ASP A 216 3.13 9.46 -19.40
C ASP A 216 1.83 9.49 -18.58
N PHE A 217 1.71 10.35 -17.57
CA PHE A 217 0.48 10.46 -16.78
C PHE A 217 -0.68 10.94 -17.65
N ASP A 218 -0.48 12.03 -18.40
CA ASP A 218 -1.51 12.58 -19.30
C ASP A 218 -1.78 11.64 -20.49
N LYS A 219 -0.72 11.05 -21.05
CA LYS A 219 -0.83 10.08 -22.12
C LYS A 219 -1.68 8.88 -21.71
N LEU A 220 -1.37 8.28 -20.56
CA LEU A 220 -2.12 7.12 -20.05
C LEU A 220 -3.60 7.48 -19.79
N ARG A 221 -3.88 8.65 -19.20
CA ARG A 221 -5.26 9.10 -19.00
C ARG A 221 -6.01 9.36 -20.30
N THR A 222 -5.38 10.03 -21.23
CA THR A 222 -5.98 10.34 -22.52
C THR A 222 -6.28 9.07 -23.34
N GLU A 223 -5.34 8.13 -23.38
CA GLU A 223 -5.52 6.88 -24.15
C GLU A 223 -6.55 5.94 -23.52
N THR A 224 -6.65 5.93 -22.18
CA THR A 224 -7.55 5.00 -21.46
C THR A 224 -8.88 5.60 -21.06
N GLY A 225 -9.00 6.92 -20.99
CA GLY A 225 -10.15 7.60 -20.40
C GLY A 225 -10.22 7.49 -18.87
N ALA A 226 -9.16 7.04 -18.21
CA ALA A 226 -9.12 6.86 -16.78
C ALA A 226 -9.15 8.20 -16.04
N ALA A 227 -9.80 8.24 -14.87
CA ALA A 227 -9.91 9.42 -14.03
C ALA A 227 -8.54 9.88 -13.50
N ALA A 228 -7.65 8.94 -13.19
CA ALA A 228 -6.30 9.22 -12.71
C ALA A 228 -5.28 8.19 -13.23
N ALA A 229 -4.00 8.54 -13.16
CA ALA A 229 -2.90 7.64 -13.49
C ALA A 229 -2.03 7.36 -12.25
N MET A 230 -1.53 6.13 -12.16
CA MET A 230 -0.73 5.65 -11.04
C MET A 230 0.67 5.24 -11.53
N CYS A 231 1.70 5.78 -10.89
CA CYS A 231 3.08 5.41 -11.12
C CYS A 231 3.59 4.44 -10.03
N GLY A 232 4.44 3.51 -10.39
CA GLY A 232 5.10 2.61 -9.44
C GLY A 232 6.61 2.69 -9.56
N ARG A 233 7.22 1.93 -10.47
CA ARG A 233 8.67 1.85 -10.65
C ARG A 233 9.32 3.20 -11.00
N GLY A 234 8.64 4.02 -11.80
CA GLY A 234 9.13 5.35 -12.13
C GLY A 234 9.39 6.18 -10.88
N ALA A 235 8.43 6.21 -9.94
CA ALA A 235 8.56 6.90 -8.67
C ALA A 235 9.60 6.27 -7.73
N MET A 236 9.79 4.94 -7.76
CA MET A 236 10.86 4.28 -7.02
C MET A 236 12.25 4.66 -7.53
N TRP A 237 12.41 4.81 -8.82
CA TRP A 237 13.69 5.12 -9.47
C TRP A 237 14.04 6.60 -9.40
N ASN A 238 13.02 7.46 -9.48
CA ASN A 238 13.19 8.90 -9.33
C ASN A 238 11.89 9.55 -8.84
N GLN A 239 11.86 10.01 -7.59
CA GLN A 239 10.69 10.60 -6.96
C GLN A 239 10.27 11.92 -7.58
N SER A 240 11.17 12.58 -8.32
CA SER A 240 10.86 13.82 -9.03
C SER A 240 10.07 13.64 -10.34
N ILE A 241 9.65 12.40 -10.65
CA ILE A 241 8.82 12.09 -11.82
C ILE A 241 7.50 12.89 -11.87
N PHE A 242 7.04 13.35 -10.71
CA PHE A 242 5.82 14.17 -10.59
C PHE A 242 6.03 15.66 -10.92
N ARG A 243 7.25 16.06 -11.25
CA ARG A 243 7.55 17.43 -11.63
C ARG A 243 7.25 17.66 -13.11
N LYS A 244 6.47 18.70 -13.41
CA LYS A 244 6.14 19.12 -14.78
C LYS A 244 7.40 19.47 -15.60
N GLU A 245 8.43 19.99 -14.94
CA GLU A 245 9.73 20.34 -15.53
C GLU A 245 10.59 19.13 -15.86
N GLY A 246 10.12 17.91 -15.53
CA GLY A 246 10.83 16.68 -15.70
C GLY A 246 11.64 16.24 -14.47
N VAL A 247 12.30 15.09 -14.60
CA VAL A 247 13.07 14.47 -13.52
C VAL A 247 14.39 15.21 -13.29
N ILE A 248 14.79 15.34 -12.02
CA ILE A 248 16.13 15.83 -11.66
C ILE A 248 17.18 14.71 -11.82
N PRO A 249 18.49 15.07 -11.88
CA PRO A 249 19.55 14.06 -11.92
C PRO A 249 19.41 13.02 -10.81
N ALA A 250 19.69 11.75 -11.14
CA ALA A 250 19.50 10.64 -10.20
C ALA A 250 20.27 10.82 -8.88
N ARG A 251 21.47 11.46 -8.93
CA ARG A 251 22.27 11.76 -7.74
C ARG A 251 21.55 12.77 -6.82
N ASP A 252 21.01 13.83 -7.38
CA ASP A 252 20.33 14.88 -6.61
C ASP A 252 19.04 14.31 -5.99
N ASN A 253 18.31 13.51 -6.75
CA ASN A 253 17.14 12.78 -6.26
C ASN A 253 17.50 11.81 -5.13
N LEU A 254 18.59 11.06 -5.25
CA LEU A 254 19.06 10.14 -4.21
C LEU A 254 19.44 10.90 -2.94
N ASN A 255 20.16 12.01 -3.06
CA ASN A 255 20.55 12.82 -1.92
C ASN A 255 19.33 13.37 -1.19
N ALA A 256 18.37 13.94 -1.93
CA ALA A 256 17.11 14.45 -1.35
C ALA A 256 16.31 13.33 -0.66
N LEU A 257 16.23 12.12 -1.25
CA LEU A 257 15.59 10.97 -0.61
C LEU A 257 16.28 10.58 0.70
N LEU A 258 17.62 10.49 0.70
CA LEU A 258 18.37 10.11 1.89
C LEU A 258 18.22 11.14 3.01
N GLU A 259 18.25 12.43 2.69
CA GLU A 259 17.98 13.51 3.64
C GLU A 259 16.61 13.32 4.31
N LYS A 260 15.56 13.05 3.51
CA LYS A 260 14.22 12.77 4.06
C LYS A 260 14.18 11.48 4.88
N CYS A 261 14.85 10.42 4.45
CA CYS A 261 14.95 9.18 5.21
C CYS A 261 15.58 9.41 6.60
N PHE A 262 16.60 10.26 6.69
CA PHE A 262 17.25 10.57 7.97
C PHE A 262 16.43 11.54 8.82
N GLU A 263 15.84 12.57 8.20
CA GLU A 263 14.94 13.49 8.88
C GLU A 263 13.79 12.77 9.61
N TRP A 264 13.18 11.80 8.93
CA TRP A 264 12.04 11.06 9.42
C TRP A 264 12.38 9.73 10.11
N ASN A 265 13.65 9.48 10.38
CA ASN A 265 14.13 8.24 11.00
C ASN A 265 13.57 6.98 10.29
N HIS A 266 13.60 6.99 8.97
CA HIS A 266 13.12 5.89 8.15
C HIS A 266 13.91 4.61 8.41
N SER A 267 13.28 3.44 8.22
CA SER A 267 13.95 2.19 8.52
C SER A 267 15.17 1.98 7.62
N LEU A 268 16.30 1.59 8.19
CA LEU A 268 17.54 1.33 7.45
C LEU A 268 17.30 0.33 6.31
N LYS A 269 16.50 -0.71 6.54
CA LYS A 269 16.19 -1.73 5.53
C LYS A 269 15.51 -1.12 4.30
N ASN A 270 14.51 -0.29 4.51
CA ASN A 270 13.78 0.35 3.42
C ASN A 270 14.60 1.46 2.76
N THR A 271 15.36 2.23 3.53
CA THR A 271 16.30 3.23 2.99
C THR A 271 17.29 2.57 2.04
N LYS A 272 17.94 1.47 2.46
CA LYS A 272 18.84 0.70 1.59
C LYS A 272 18.15 0.15 0.35
N TYR A 273 16.91 -0.32 0.50
CA TYR A 273 16.14 -0.85 -0.63
C TYR A 273 15.88 0.23 -1.68
N LEU A 274 15.36 1.39 -1.29
CA LEU A 274 15.09 2.50 -2.20
C LEU A 274 16.38 3.03 -2.85
N THR A 275 17.44 3.19 -2.06
CA THR A 275 18.76 3.58 -2.57
C THR A 275 19.25 2.61 -3.65
N ARG A 276 19.13 1.30 -3.42
CA ARG A 276 19.52 0.28 -4.40
C ARG A 276 18.69 0.37 -5.69
N GLU A 277 17.39 0.60 -5.60
CA GLU A 277 16.53 0.73 -6.78
C GLU A 277 16.96 1.94 -7.65
N ILE A 278 17.28 3.07 -7.01
CA ILE A 278 17.80 4.25 -7.72
C ILE A 278 19.15 3.95 -8.37
N LEU A 279 20.08 3.32 -7.65
CA LEU A 279 21.39 2.97 -8.18
C LEU A 279 21.31 1.96 -9.33
N ILE A 280 20.50 0.91 -9.21
CA ILE A 280 20.28 -0.08 -10.28
C ILE A 280 19.87 0.61 -11.57
N LYS A 281 18.98 1.60 -11.48
CA LYS A 281 18.47 2.30 -12.64
C LYS A 281 19.45 3.34 -13.21
N SER A 282 20.30 3.93 -12.38
CA SER A 282 21.20 5.02 -12.78
C SER A 282 22.63 4.57 -13.09
N THR A 283 23.36 4.05 -12.10
CA THR A 283 24.79 3.74 -12.18
C THR A 283 25.10 2.26 -12.09
N GLY A 284 24.11 1.41 -11.79
CA GLY A 284 24.31 0.02 -11.42
C GLY A 284 24.73 -0.16 -9.96
N LEU A 285 24.88 -1.41 -9.54
CA LEU A 285 25.35 -1.77 -8.18
C LEU A 285 26.78 -2.32 -8.15
N GLU A 286 27.36 -2.56 -9.30
CA GLU A 286 28.72 -3.11 -9.43
C GLU A 286 29.75 -1.97 -9.44
N ASN A 287 29.69 -1.12 -8.41
CA ASN A 287 30.58 0.01 -8.19
C ASN A 287 30.86 0.17 -6.68
N GLU A 288 31.78 1.07 -6.33
CA GLU A 288 32.19 1.30 -4.95
C GLU A 288 31.04 1.66 -4.02
N GLU A 289 30.11 2.51 -4.48
CA GLU A 289 28.95 2.91 -3.68
C GLU A 289 27.98 1.75 -3.43
N GLY A 290 27.68 0.94 -4.47
CA GLY A 290 26.83 -0.23 -4.33
C GLY A 290 27.41 -1.27 -3.38
N TRP A 291 28.72 -1.50 -3.44
CA TRP A 291 29.43 -2.40 -2.53
C TRP A 291 29.48 -1.84 -1.10
N ALA A 292 29.78 -0.55 -0.96
CA ALA A 292 29.79 0.13 0.34
C ALA A 292 28.39 0.11 0.98
N LEU A 293 27.34 0.43 0.22
CA LEU A 293 25.95 0.38 0.69
C LEU A 293 25.56 -0.99 1.24
N ASN A 294 26.01 -2.08 0.59
CA ASN A 294 25.71 -3.43 1.08
C ASN A 294 26.28 -3.69 2.48
N LYS A 295 27.44 -3.10 2.81
CA LYS A 295 28.13 -3.27 4.09
C LYS A 295 27.55 -2.40 5.22
N THR A 296 26.75 -1.38 4.92
CA THR A 296 26.20 -0.45 5.93
C THR A 296 25.30 -1.16 6.93
N LYS A 297 25.42 -0.80 8.20
CA LYS A 297 24.65 -1.35 9.33
C LYS A 297 23.83 -0.30 10.07
N SER A 298 24.08 0.97 9.81
CA SER A 298 23.40 2.11 10.42
C SER A 298 23.04 3.18 9.39
N PRO A 299 22.10 4.10 9.70
CA PRO A 299 21.86 5.28 8.87
C PRO A 299 23.11 6.15 8.69
N ALA A 300 23.97 6.24 9.72
CA ALA A 300 25.21 6.99 9.67
C ALA A 300 26.18 6.40 8.63
N ASP A 301 26.27 5.07 8.54
CA ASP A 301 27.10 4.43 7.51
C ASP A 301 26.59 4.77 6.11
N VAL A 302 25.27 4.78 5.90
CA VAL A 302 24.67 5.15 4.61
C VAL A 302 24.99 6.62 4.29
N ALA A 303 24.84 7.51 5.27
CA ALA A 303 25.17 8.92 5.11
C ALA A 303 26.65 9.10 4.71
N GLY A 304 27.56 8.34 5.32
CA GLY A 304 28.98 8.35 4.99
C GLY A 304 29.27 7.90 3.55
N VAL A 305 28.61 6.86 3.06
CA VAL A 305 28.79 6.36 1.68
C VAL A 305 28.41 7.43 0.64
N PHE A 306 27.38 8.23 0.91
CA PHE A 306 26.84 9.23 -0.03
C PHE A 306 27.23 10.68 0.31
N ASN A 307 28.12 10.89 1.28
CA ASN A 307 28.57 12.20 1.74
C ASN A 307 27.43 13.14 2.18
N ILE A 308 26.37 12.58 2.76
CA ILE A 308 25.27 13.33 3.31
C ILE A 308 25.66 13.87 4.68
N GLN A 309 25.56 15.18 4.91
CA GLN A 309 25.95 15.79 6.18
C GLN A 309 25.11 15.22 7.34
N ALA A 310 25.81 14.67 8.33
CA ALA A 310 25.22 13.99 9.50
C ALA A 310 24.38 14.89 10.43
N THR A 311 24.33 16.20 10.18
CA THR A 311 23.55 17.16 10.98
C THR A 311 22.04 16.83 11.01
N ILE A 312 21.57 16.00 10.07
CA ILE A 312 20.17 15.61 9.96
C ILE A 312 19.84 14.39 10.85
N ILE A 313 20.83 13.59 11.22
CA ILE A 313 20.65 12.35 12.03
C ILE A 313 20.19 12.62 13.48
N GLY A 314 20.17 13.87 13.89
CA GLY A 314 19.99 14.27 15.30
C GLY A 314 18.64 14.83 15.70
N ARG A 315 17.62 14.90 14.84
CA ARG A 315 16.29 15.28 15.33
C ARG A 315 15.75 14.15 16.22
N LYS A 316 15.76 14.43 17.54
CA LYS A 316 15.18 13.57 18.57
C LYS A 316 13.87 12.99 18.07
N ARG A 317 13.72 11.66 18.18
CA ARG A 317 12.40 11.03 18.14
C ARG A 317 11.42 11.99 18.81
N VAL A 318 10.39 12.41 18.11
CA VAL A 318 9.20 13.01 18.70
C VAL A 318 8.48 11.88 19.44
N SER A 319 9.16 11.36 20.50
CA SER A 319 8.62 10.35 21.41
C SER A 319 7.62 10.99 22.39
N ASN A 320 7.37 12.27 22.28
CA ASN A 320 6.54 13.05 23.18
C ASN A 320 5.42 13.85 22.49
N LEU A 321 4.94 13.42 21.36
CA LEU A 321 3.54 13.71 21.03
C LEU A 321 2.69 12.80 21.96
N LYS A 322 2.65 13.14 23.26
CA LYS A 322 1.47 12.87 24.03
C LYS A 322 0.34 13.53 23.24
N ARG A 323 -0.59 12.72 22.71
CA ARG A 323 -1.89 13.24 22.33
C ARG A 323 -2.37 14.08 23.52
N PRO A 324 -2.94 15.27 23.33
CA PRO A 324 -3.74 15.86 24.38
C PRO A 324 -4.68 14.72 24.81
N CYS A 325 -4.69 14.38 26.09
CA CYS A 325 -5.72 13.54 26.65
C CYS A 325 -7.01 14.32 26.40
N GLU A 326 -7.78 13.91 25.41
CA GLU A 326 -9.21 14.13 25.42
C GLU A 326 -9.69 13.46 26.71
N ASP A 327 -10.46 14.20 27.49
CA ASP A 327 -10.96 13.82 28.78
C ASP A 327 -11.52 12.39 28.79
N PRO A 328 -11.44 11.67 29.91
CA PRO A 328 -11.96 10.32 30.00
C PRO A 328 -13.44 10.37 29.66
N VAL A 329 -13.79 9.84 28.49
CA VAL A 329 -15.19 9.50 28.19
C VAL A 329 -15.59 8.53 29.27
N GLU A 330 -16.54 8.93 30.10
CA GLU A 330 -17.20 8.09 31.08
C GLU A 330 -17.48 6.72 30.47
N ASN A 331 -17.06 5.69 31.18
CA ASN A 331 -17.40 4.30 30.89
C ASN A 331 -18.93 4.13 30.93
N ASP A 332 -19.56 4.24 29.80
CA ASP A 332 -20.90 3.71 29.63
C ASP A 332 -20.79 2.21 29.33
N GLU A 333 -20.73 1.44 30.40
CA GLU A 333 -20.97 0.00 30.39
C GLU A 333 -22.41 -0.25 29.97
N ASN A 334 -22.73 -0.23 28.67
CA ASN A 334 -23.95 -0.83 28.15
C ASN A 334 -24.04 -0.72 26.60
N ILE A 335 -23.07 -1.21 25.86
CA ILE A 335 -23.32 -1.63 24.48
C ILE A 335 -23.50 -3.14 24.51
N LYS A 336 -24.72 -3.58 24.86
CA LYS A 336 -25.19 -4.92 24.56
C LYS A 336 -25.19 -5.11 23.06
N VAL A 337 -24.32 -5.98 22.59
CA VAL A 337 -24.40 -6.58 21.26
C VAL A 337 -25.70 -7.40 21.24
N LYS A 338 -26.77 -6.82 20.69
CA LYS A 338 -27.96 -7.59 20.34
C LYS A 338 -27.60 -8.41 19.10
N ALA A 339 -27.44 -9.70 19.30
CA ALA A 339 -27.48 -10.68 18.24
C ALA A 339 -28.81 -10.53 17.50
N LEU A 340 -28.77 -10.26 16.20
CA LEU A 340 -29.89 -10.48 15.30
C LEU A 340 -29.91 -11.97 14.96
N ALA A 341 -30.54 -12.74 15.82
CA ALA A 341 -31.23 -13.95 15.46
C ALA A 341 -32.72 -13.59 15.47
N GLU A 342 -33.46 -14.04 14.46
CA GLU A 342 -34.91 -13.97 14.26
C GLU A 342 -35.45 -12.65 13.62
N GLN A 343 -35.44 -12.59 12.31
CA GLN A 343 -36.64 -12.64 11.43
C GLN A 343 -36.22 -12.81 9.96
#